data_df012bcd5bd6b790790c4e080d0908df
#
_entry.id   df012bcd5bd6b790790c4e080d0908df
#
_cell.length_a   1.000
_cell.length_b   1.000
_cell.length_c   1.000
_cell.angle_alpha   90.00
_cell.angle_beta   90.00
_cell.angle_gamma   90.00
#
_symmetry.space_group_name_H-M   'P 1'
#
loop_
_entity.id
_entity.type
_entity.pdbx_description
1 polymer ?
#
loop_
_entity_poly.entity_id
_entity_poly.type
_entity_poly.pdbx_seq_one_letter_code
_entity_poly.pdbx_strand_id
1 'polypeptide(L)'
;MHVRRILIIGVGSALAIFAVIAALPAEGDPLIATVGQPAIVTAAPAKPQEDLAADKAPPRVVVHVTGYQPAQKGSVRGVVKVQKADGTEQEIGTFGVFPDAAFKAETSRARAFSFPLPKELAADPVKLKIEVVPDKERGTGEGAQLEIGHAEIQ
;
A
#
# COMPACT_ATOMS: atom_id res chain seq x y z
N MET A 1 -32.50 -53.10 -50.34
CA MET A 1 -31.81 -51.83 -50.20
C MET A 1 -32.01 -51.24 -48.83
N HIS A 2 -30.99 -51.38 -47.95
CA HIS A 2 -31.06 -50.88 -46.61
C HIS A 2 -30.02 -49.81 -46.48
N VAL A 3 -30.45 -48.55 -46.34
CA VAL A 3 -29.58 -47.40 -46.11
C VAL A 3 -29.42 -47.24 -44.58
N ARG A 4 -28.22 -47.54 -44.08
CA ARG A 4 -27.84 -47.29 -42.66
C ARG A 4 -27.43 -45.83 -42.50
N ARG A 5 -28.18 -45.06 -41.72
CA ARG A 5 -27.82 -43.71 -41.26
C ARG A 5 -26.86 -43.84 -40.08
N ILE A 6 -25.65 -43.31 -40.26
CA ILE A 6 -24.65 -43.16 -39.21
C ILE A 6 -24.93 -41.82 -38.49
N LEU A 7 -25.24 -41.91 -37.23
CA LEU A 7 -25.41 -40.75 -36.33
C LEU A 7 -24.05 -40.40 -35.73
N ILE A 8 -23.45 -39.26 -36.11
CA ILE A 8 -22.22 -38.76 -35.50
C ILE A 8 -22.61 -37.86 -34.33
N ILE A 9 -22.35 -38.33 -33.13
CA ILE A 9 -22.51 -37.53 -31.89
C ILE A 9 -21.23 -36.74 -31.72
N GLY A 10 -21.27 -35.44 -32.00
CA GLY A 10 -20.20 -34.49 -31.68
C GLY A 10 -20.19 -34.13 -30.18
N VAL A 11 -19.19 -34.60 -29.49
CA VAL A 11 -18.93 -34.17 -28.11
C VAL A 11 -18.23 -32.81 -28.14
N GLY A 12 -18.99 -31.76 -27.95
CA GLY A 12 -18.46 -30.41 -27.77
C GLY A 12 -17.90 -30.23 -26.37
N SER A 13 -16.57 -30.24 -26.22
CA SER A 13 -15.91 -29.83 -25.00
C SER A 13 -16.02 -28.32 -24.81
N ALA A 14 -16.88 -27.90 -23.92
CA ALA A 14 -16.94 -26.50 -23.49
C ALA A 14 -15.74 -26.23 -22.54
N LEU A 15 -14.75 -25.51 -23.06
CA LEU A 15 -13.63 -24.98 -22.28
C LEU A 15 -14.14 -23.79 -21.48
N ALA A 16 -14.43 -23.99 -20.21
CA ALA A 16 -14.77 -22.88 -19.30
C ALA A 16 -13.49 -22.12 -18.95
N ILE A 17 -13.30 -20.97 -19.61
CA ILE A 17 -12.26 -20.00 -19.23
C ILE A 17 -12.74 -19.27 -17.97
N PHE A 18 -12.27 -19.68 -16.81
CA PHE A 18 -12.41 -18.90 -15.58
C PHE A 18 -11.49 -17.68 -15.70
N ALA A 19 -12.05 -16.54 -16.10
CA ALA A 19 -11.41 -15.26 -15.93
C ALA A 19 -11.38 -14.95 -14.42
N VAL A 20 -10.23 -15.11 -13.79
CA VAL A 20 -9.96 -14.56 -12.47
C VAL A 20 -9.89 -13.04 -12.65
N ILE A 21 -11.02 -12.38 -12.45
CA ILE A 21 -11.06 -10.93 -12.29
C ILE A 21 -10.44 -10.67 -10.92
N ALA A 22 -9.15 -10.33 -10.90
CA ALA A 22 -8.54 -9.72 -9.73
C ALA A 22 -9.30 -8.40 -9.49
N ALA A 23 -10.15 -8.38 -8.49
CA ALA A 23 -10.81 -7.15 -8.05
C ALA A 23 -9.70 -6.19 -7.64
N LEU A 24 -9.51 -5.12 -8.42
CA LEU A 24 -8.74 -3.96 -7.98
C LEU A 24 -9.45 -3.43 -6.73
N PRO A 25 -8.72 -3.13 -5.65
CA PRO A 25 -9.34 -2.52 -4.49
C PRO A 25 -10.05 -1.25 -4.95
N ALA A 26 -11.33 -1.11 -4.59
CA ALA A 26 -12.09 0.09 -4.86
C ALA A 26 -11.35 1.29 -4.24
N GLU A 27 -11.20 2.37 -5.00
CA GLU A 27 -10.75 3.65 -4.45
C GLU A 27 -11.69 4.01 -3.30
N GLY A 28 -11.22 3.88 -2.06
CA GLY A 28 -11.99 4.33 -0.92
C GLY A 28 -11.80 3.60 0.40
N ASP A 29 -11.38 2.35 0.42
CA ASP A 29 -11.16 1.69 1.71
C ASP A 29 -9.80 2.05 2.29
N PRO A 30 -9.73 2.62 3.50
CA PRO A 30 -8.46 2.94 4.13
C PRO A 30 -7.66 1.67 4.39
N LEU A 31 -6.37 1.70 3.99
CA LEU A 31 -5.45 0.62 4.26
C LEU A 31 -5.01 0.71 5.73
N ILE A 32 -5.29 -0.32 6.52
CA ILE A 32 -4.98 -0.32 7.94
C ILE A 32 -3.70 -1.12 8.19
N ALA A 33 -2.71 -0.47 8.82
CA ALA A 33 -1.54 -1.13 9.38
C ALA A 33 -1.70 -1.29 10.90
N THR A 34 -1.37 -2.47 11.41
CA THR A 34 -1.35 -2.77 12.84
C THR A 34 -0.02 -3.44 13.21
N VAL A 35 0.21 -3.64 14.51
CA VAL A 35 1.38 -4.44 14.95
C VAL A 35 1.28 -5.85 14.38
N GLY A 36 2.28 -6.24 13.57
CA GLY A 36 2.31 -7.55 12.90
C GLY A 36 1.54 -7.67 11.59
N GLN A 37 0.75 -6.65 11.21
CA GLN A 37 0.04 -6.61 9.93
C GLN A 37 0.38 -5.29 9.21
N PRO A 38 1.29 -5.30 8.23
CA PRO A 38 1.64 -4.10 7.48
C PRO A 38 0.53 -3.72 6.47
N ALA A 39 0.44 -2.43 6.17
CA ALA A 39 -0.30 -1.95 5.00
C ALA A 39 0.64 -1.87 3.78
N ILE A 40 0.13 -2.26 2.63
CA ILE A 40 0.83 -2.11 1.35
C ILE A 40 0.10 -1.06 0.52
N VAL A 41 0.80 0.01 0.17
CA VAL A 41 0.25 1.09 -0.65
C VAL A 41 1.15 1.34 -1.87
N THR A 42 0.56 1.66 -3.01
CA THR A 42 1.31 2.06 -4.19
C THR A 42 1.42 3.58 -4.21
N ALA A 43 2.64 4.10 -4.21
CA ALA A 43 2.91 5.52 -4.43
C ALA A 43 3.15 5.75 -5.93
N ALA A 44 2.34 6.61 -6.53
CA ALA A 44 2.50 7.03 -7.91
C ALA A 44 3.08 8.45 -7.97
N PRO A 45 3.77 8.83 -9.06
CA PRO A 45 4.19 10.20 -9.27
C PRO A 45 3.00 11.17 -9.25
N ALA A 46 3.08 12.22 -8.42
CA ALA A 46 2.06 13.27 -8.36
C ALA A 46 2.08 14.19 -9.58
N LYS A 47 3.20 14.19 -10.33
CA LYS A 47 3.42 14.98 -11.55
C LYS A 47 3.92 14.06 -12.67
N PRO A 48 3.80 14.49 -13.93
CA PRO A 48 4.46 13.82 -15.04
C PRO A 48 5.96 13.63 -14.78
N GLN A 49 6.51 12.51 -15.22
CA GLN A 49 7.91 12.14 -14.99
C GLN A 49 8.90 13.21 -15.49
N GLU A 50 8.56 13.91 -16.57
CA GLU A 50 9.38 15.00 -17.12
C GLU A 50 9.53 16.16 -16.12
N ASP A 51 8.47 16.50 -15.40
CA ASP A 51 8.48 17.56 -14.39
C ASP A 51 9.26 17.14 -13.13
N LEU A 52 9.17 15.87 -12.73
CA LEU A 52 9.95 15.34 -11.61
C LEU A 52 11.45 15.31 -11.93
N ALA A 53 11.82 15.02 -13.18
CA ALA A 53 13.21 15.03 -13.64
C ALA A 53 13.79 16.47 -13.75
N ALA A 54 12.94 17.45 -13.99
CA ALA A 54 13.32 18.87 -14.07
C ALA A 54 13.50 19.51 -12.68
N ASP A 55 12.87 18.96 -11.65
CA ASP A 55 13.01 19.44 -10.28
C ASP A 55 14.42 19.16 -9.75
N LYS A 56 15.08 20.21 -9.26
CA LYS A 56 16.41 20.13 -8.65
C LYS A 56 16.38 19.47 -7.27
N ALA A 57 15.19 19.34 -6.66
CA ALA A 57 15.02 18.71 -5.38
C ALA A 57 15.13 17.17 -5.50
N PRO A 58 15.71 16.48 -4.50
CA PRO A 58 15.70 15.03 -4.49
C PRO A 58 14.27 14.51 -4.37
N PRO A 59 13.91 13.43 -5.09
CA PRO A 59 12.57 12.89 -5.05
C PRO A 59 12.22 12.42 -3.64
N ARG A 60 10.96 12.57 -3.29
CA ARG A 60 10.41 12.19 -1.99
C ARG A 60 9.12 11.42 -2.16
N VAL A 61 8.88 10.51 -1.24
CA VAL A 61 7.58 9.88 -1.09
C VAL A 61 6.84 10.56 0.07
N VAL A 62 5.58 10.91 -0.16
CA VAL A 62 4.70 11.47 0.86
C VAL A 62 3.60 10.45 1.17
N VAL A 63 3.50 10.06 2.44
CA VAL A 63 2.48 9.14 2.95
C VAL A 63 1.44 9.94 3.71
N HIS A 64 0.18 9.83 3.31
CA HIS A 64 -0.95 10.48 3.96
C HIS A 64 -1.63 9.51 4.93
N VAL A 65 -1.52 9.80 6.22
CA VAL A 65 -2.19 9.06 7.30
C VAL A 65 -3.52 9.74 7.59
N THR A 66 -4.61 9.03 7.35
CA THR A 66 -5.99 9.52 7.50
C THR A 66 -6.60 9.18 8.85
N GLY A 67 -6.02 8.22 9.56
CA GLY A 67 -6.46 7.86 10.90
C GLY A 67 -5.34 7.25 11.75
N TYR A 68 -5.49 7.41 13.05
CA TYR A 68 -4.59 6.83 14.03
C TYR A 68 -5.35 6.44 15.28
N GLN A 69 -5.09 5.23 15.75
CA GLN A 69 -5.49 4.75 17.07
C GLN A 69 -4.21 4.48 17.86
N PRO A 70 -3.97 5.17 18.99
CA PRO A 70 -2.79 4.91 19.82
C PRO A 70 -2.84 3.53 20.45
N ALA A 71 -1.66 3.03 20.82
CA ALA A 71 -1.54 1.80 21.57
C ALA A 71 -2.20 1.91 22.96
N GLN A 72 -2.81 0.83 23.41
CA GLN A 72 -3.32 0.73 24.78
C GLN A 72 -2.19 0.57 25.79
N LYS A 73 -1.06 -0.02 25.37
CA LYS A 73 0.14 -0.24 26.18
C LYS A 73 1.38 0.11 25.38
N GLY A 74 2.04 1.15 25.82
CA GLY A 74 3.30 1.62 25.24
C GLY A 74 3.12 2.61 24.10
N SER A 75 4.13 2.74 23.29
CA SER A 75 4.16 3.60 22.11
C SER A 75 4.55 2.82 20.87
N VAL A 76 4.21 3.36 19.71
CA VAL A 76 4.52 2.77 18.40
C VAL A 76 5.12 3.82 17.48
N ARG A 77 5.82 3.34 16.45
CA ARG A 77 6.27 4.15 15.32
C ARG A 77 5.85 3.48 14.01
N GLY A 78 5.61 4.27 13.01
CA GLY A 78 5.48 3.81 11.64
C GLY A 78 6.86 3.61 11.03
N VAL A 79 7.08 2.51 10.32
CA VAL A 79 8.27 2.23 9.52
C VAL A 79 7.86 2.12 8.08
N VAL A 80 8.51 2.88 7.20
CA VAL A 80 8.21 2.91 5.76
C VAL A 80 9.34 2.23 5.00
N LYS A 81 8.98 1.19 4.24
CA LYS A 81 9.91 0.43 3.40
C LYS A 81 9.43 0.48 1.96
N VAL A 82 10.37 0.57 1.03
CA VAL A 82 10.12 0.39 -0.40
C VAL A 82 10.37 -1.06 -0.76
N GLN A 83 9.42 -1.68 -1.45
CA GLN A 83 9.59 -2.99 -2.03
C GLN A 83 10.17 -2.85 -3.44
N LYS A 84 11.38 -3.37 -3.66
CA LYS A 84 12.06 -3.35 -4.95
C LYS A 84 11.52 -4.44 -5.89
N ALA A 85 11.84 -4.32 -7.17
CA ALA A 85 11.42 -5.27 -8.19
C ALA A 85 11.94 -6.71 -7.96
N ASP A 86 13.08 -6.84 -7.30
CA ASP A 86 13.68 -8.15 -6.90
C ASP A 86 13.04 -8.75 -5.64
N GLY A 87 12.00 -8.08 -5.07
CA GLY A 87 11.32 -8.50 -3.86
C GLY A 87 12.02 -8.09 -2.56
N THR A 88 13.20 -7.47 -2.62
CA THR A 88 13.89 -6.96 -1.43
C THR A 88 13.19 -5.70 -0.91
N GLU A 89 13.28 -5.49 0.41
CA GLU A 89 12.72 -4.32 1.08
C GLU A 89 13.84 -3.40 1.56
N GLN A 90 13.67 -2.10 1.36
CA GLN A 90 14.58 -1.08 1.85
C GLN A 90 13.80 -0.09 2.71
N GLU A 91 14.22 0.06 3.97
CA GLU A 91 13.69 1.09 4.84
C GLU A 91 14.12 2.47 4.33
N ILE A 92 13.15 3.38 4.17
CA ILE A 92 13.37 4.76 3.74
C ILE A 92 13.11 5.77 4.85
N GLY A 93 12.51 5.33 5.96
CA GLY A 93 12.36 6.15 7.14
C GLY A 93 11.33 5.65 8.13
N THR A 94 11.26 6.36 9.24
CA THR A 94 10.31 6.11 10.33
C THR A 94 9.59 7.40 10.71
N PHE A 95 8.40 7.27 11.30
CA PHE A 95 7.64 8.42 11.79
C PHE A 95 6.88 8.07 13.07
N GLY A 96 6.65 9.08 13.89
CA GLY A 96 5.73 9.01 15.03
C GLY A 96 4.53 9.91 14.80
N VAL A 97 3.38 9.51 15.30
CA VAL A 97 2.17 10.34 15.30
C VAL A 97 2.16 11.17 16.59
N PHE A 98 2.20 12.50 16.43
CA PHE A 98 2.16 13.41 17.57
C PHE A 98 1.05 14.46 17.41
N PRO A 99 0.26 14.79 18.44
CA PRO A 99 0.23 14.12 19.75
C PRO A 99 -0.21 12.66 19.62
N ASP A 100 0.16 11.82 20.62
CA ASP A 100 -0.24 10.40 20.68
C ASP A 100 -1.71 10.29 21.12
N ALA A 101 -2.59 10.72 20.24
CA ALA A 101 -4.03 10.77 20.42
C ALA A 101 -4.73 10.29 19.15
N ALA A 102 -5.84 9.58 19.34
CA ALA A 102 -6.65 9.10 18.23
C ALA A 102 -7.16 10.25 17.36
N PHE A 103 -7.12 10.05 16.03
CA PHE A 103 -7.75 10.95 15.06
C PHE A 103 -8.26 10.20 13.83
N LYS A 104 -9.20 10.84 13.11
CA LYS A 104 -9.68 10.43 11.79
C LYS A 104 -9.77 11.65 10.88
N ALA A 105 -9.53 11.47 9.58
CA ALA A 105 -9.53 12.57 8.62
C ALA A 105 -10.89 13.25 8.47
N GLU A 106 -12.00 12.55 8.74
CA GLU A 106 -13.34 13.14 8.74
C GLU A 106 -13.52 14.22 9.83
N THR A 107 -12.75 14.13 10.92
CA THR A 107 -12.82 15.05 12.07
C THR A 107 -11.60 15.93 12.25
N SER A 108 -10.51 15.61 11.54
CA SER A 108 -9.26 16.35 11.59
C SER A 108 -8.55 16.30 10.23
N ARG A 109 -7.44 17.05 10.07
CA ARG A 109 -6.65 16.96 8.85
C ARG A 109 -5.86 15.65 8.82
N ALA A 110 -5.77 15.03 7.65
CA ALA A 110 -4.79 13.98 7.38
C ALA A 110 -3.38 14.51 7.67
N ARG A 111 -2.50 13.63 8.16
CA ARG A 111 -1.11 13.96 8.44
C ARG A 111 -0.23 13.41 7.33
N ALA A 112 0.62 14.27 6.78
CA ALA A 112 1.55 13.91 5.71
C ALA A 112 2.95 13.73 6.28
N PHE A 113 3.58 12.60 5.92
CA PHE A 113 4.96 12.27 6.30
C PHE A 113 5.77 12.08 5.03
N SER A 114 6.89 12.80 4.93
CA SER A 114 7.72 12.84 3.73
C SER A 114 9.06 12.15 3.97
N PHE A 115 9.43 11.24 3.07
CA PHE A 115 10.64 10.43 3.15
C PHE A 115 11.48 10.58 1.88
N PRO A 116 12.82 10.54 1.98
CA PRO A 116 13.67 10.54 0.79
C PRO A 116 13.44 9.27 -0.02
N LEU A 117 13.35 9.40 -1.34
CA LEU A 117 13.25 8.29 -2.26
C LEU A 117 14.51 8.22 -3.12
N PRO A 118 15.15 7.05 -3.28
CA PRO A 118 16.24 6.88 -4.23
C PRO A 118 15.79 7.28 -5.64
N LYS A 119 16.63 8.04 -6.36
CA LYS A 119 16.28 8.59 -7.69
C LYS A 119 15.89 7.50 -8.70
N GLU A 120 16.54 6.36 -8.61
CA GLU A 120 16.30 5.19 -9.46
C GLU A 120 14.89 4.58 -9.27
N LEU A 121 14.22 4.91 -8.16
CA LEU A 121 12.88 4.42 -7.85
C LEU A 121 11.78 5.47 -8.09
N ALA A 122 12.15 6.70 -8.43
CA ALA A 122 11.19 7.81 -8.56
C ALA A 122 10.44 7.84 -9.91
N ALA A 123 10.94 7.12 -10.90
CA ALA A 123 10.40 7.14 -12.26
C ALA A 123 9.09 6.37 -12.42
N ASP A 124 8.90 5.32 -11.62
CA ASP A 124 7.79 4.39 -11.71
C ASP A 124 7.00 4.36 -10.39
N PRO A 125 5.75 3.90 -10.42
CA PRO A 125 5.01 3.64 -9.19
C PRO A 125 5.75 2.63 -8.32
N VAL A 126 5.93 2.95 -7.04
CA VAL A 126 6.62 2.09 -6.07
C VAL A 126 5.65 1.51 -5.05
N LYS A 127 5.86 0.27 -4.66
CA LYS A 127 5.14 -0.33 -3.55
C LYS A 127 5.81 0.02 -2.24
N LEU A 128 5.04 0.57 -1.33
CA LEU A 128 5.46 0.88 0.03
C LEU A 128 4.83 -0.12 0.98
N LYS A 129 5.63 -0.62 1.90
CA LYS A 129 5.18 -1.40 3.04
C LYS A 129 5.29 -0.51 4.29
N ILE A 130 4.18 -0.30 4.95
CA ILE A 130 4.08 0.52 6.16
C ILE A 130 3.80 -0.40 7.32
N GLU A 131 4.73 -0.47 8.25
CA GLU A 131 4.68 -1.32 9.45
C GLU A 131 4.44 -0.48 10.69
N VAL A 132 3.64 -1.00 11.61
CA VAL A 132 3.51 -0.44 12.97
C VAL A 132 4.41 -1.25 13.90
N VAL A 133 5.47 -0.60 14.40
CA VAL A 133 6.49 -1.24 15.22
C VAL A 133 6.40 -0.69 16.65
N PRO A 134 6.19 -1.56 17.65
CA PRO A 134 6.16 -1.13 19.05
C PRO A 134 7.55 -0.72 19.53
N ASP A 135 7.58 0.25 20.44
CA ASP A 135 8.76 0.52 21.26
C ASP A 135 8.80 -0.54 22.37
N LYS A 136 9.67 -1.53 22.18
CA LYS A 136 9.75 -2.71 23.06
C LYS A 136 10.05 -2.38 24.51
N GLU A 137 10.69 -1.24 24.77
CA GLU A 137 10.99 -0.78 26.13
C GLU A 137 9.76 -0.21 26.84
N ARG A 138 8.75 0.21 26.05
CA ARG A 138 7.55 0.89 26.53
C ARG A 138 6.28 0.08 26.44
N GLY A 139 6.32 -1.08 25.77
CA GLY A 139 5.15 -1.96 25.70
C GLY A 139 5.02 -2.72 24.40
N THR A 140 3.88 -3.39 24.25
CA THR A 140 3.61 -4.29 23.11
C THR A 140 3.04 -3.58 21.89
N GLY A 141 2.60 -2.33 22.02
CA GLY A 141 1.90 -1.62 20.94
C GLY A 141 0.49 -2.14 20.64
N GLU A 142 -0.07 -2.96 21.53
CA GLU A 142 -1.40 -3.56 21.36
C GLU A 142 -2.48 -2.50 21.14
N GLY A 143 -3.34 -2.73 20.16
CA GLY A 143 -4.43 -1.83 19.79
C GLY A 143 -4.03 -0.67 18.88
N ALA A 144 -2.73 -0.48 18.61
CA ALA A 144 -2.29 0.57 17.70
C ALA A 144 -2.72 0.29 16.24
N GLN A 145 -3.25 1.32 15.57
CA GLN A 145 -3.65 1.26 14.17
C GLN A 145 -3.27 2.55 13.45
N LEU A 146 -2.79 2.40 12.21
CA LEU A 146 -2.59 3.50 11.26
C LEU A 146 -3.50 3.27 10.06
N GLU A 147 -4.33 4.25 9.74
CA GLU A 147 -5.09 4.29 8.49
C GLU A 147 -4.30 5.08 7.47
N ILE A 148 -3.96 4.43 6.36
CA ILE A 148 -3.22 5.04 5.26
C ILE A 148 -4.21 5.36 4.15
N GLY A 149 -4.36 6.63 3.81
CA GLY A 149 -5.24 7.07 2.73
C GLY A 149 -4.60 6.84 1.37
N HIS A 150 -3.44 7.41 1.15
CA HIS A 150 -2.69 7.26 -0.09
C HIS A 150 -1.21 7.61 0.12
N ALA A 151 -0.40 7.34 -0.90
CA ALA A 151 0.97 7.80 -0.98
C ALA A 151 1.27 8.31 -2.39
N GLU A 152 2.15 9.31 -2.50
CA GLU A 152 2.54 9.91 -3.77
C GLU A 152 4.04 10.21 -3.81
N ILE A 153 4.61 10.29 -5.02
CA ILE A 153 5.99 10.69 -5.26
C ILE A 153 6.00 12.16 -5.72
N GLN A 154 6.79 12.98 -5.04
CA GLN A 154 6.97 14.41 -5.31
C GLN A 154 8.42 14.73 -5.65
#